data_7a1ee21033e7c83cbbb426e0035bbbc0
#
_entry.id   7a1ee21033e7c83cbbb426e0035bbbc0
#
_cell.length_a   1.000
_cell.length_b   1.000
_cell.length_c   1.000
_cell.angle_alpha   90.00
_cell.angle_beta   90.00
_cell.angle_gamma   90.00
#
_symmetry.space_group_name_H-M   'P 1'
#
loop_
_entity.id
_entity.type
_entity.pdbx_description
1 polymer ?
#
loop_
_entity_poly.entity_id
_entity_poly.type
_entity_poly.pdbx_seq_one_letter_code
_entity_poly.pdbx_strand_id
1 'polypeptide(L)'
;MIYIAYFFLAPLGFLLTYLVTYPLALILPLFAVQKEWWCDNHSYRAVGPVLPVWLNWFMTPDNTLDGDAGAIERNGTGYWAKVLWLWRNPAYSFALRYLNAPYNVVVTGDPSIKDNDNAKAGWCLVRANGLFQFRWVKQTGPTTCAYWNFGWNIIGLVDPNVNPKPDTWQATFVFSPRRSGFR
;
A
#
# COMPACT_ATOMS: atom_id res chain seq x y z
N MET A 1 -23.41 0.10 -8.09
CA MET A 1 -23.24 -0.06 -6.63
C MET A 1 -21.78 -0.02 -6.19
N ILE A 2 -20.84 -0.73 -6.85
CA ILE A 2 -19.41 -0.80 -6.45
C ILE A 2 -18.74 0.59 -6.39
N TYR A 3 -18.99 1.46 -7.38
CA TYR A 3 -18.43 2.83 -7.37
C TYR A 3 -18.93 3.66 -6.18
N ILE A 4 -20.22 3.58 -5.87
CA ILE A 4 -20.81 4.29 -4.73
C ILE A 4 -20.17 3.78 -3.43
N ALA A 5 -20.08 2.45 -3.25
CA ALA A 5 -19.42 1.85 -2.09
C ALA A 5 -17.96 2.32 -1.97
N TYR A 6 -17.22 2.38 -3.09
CA TYR A 6 -15.85 2.86 -3.07
C TYR A 6 -15.77 4.31 -2.59
N PHE A 7 -16.53 5.24 -3.16
CA PHE A 7 -16.42 6.67 -2.84
C PHE A 7 -16.82 7.01 -1.40
N PHE A 8 -17.62 6.17 -0.74
CA PHE A 8 -17.97 6.36 0.66
C PHE A 8 -17.10 5.53 1.61
N LEU A 9 -16.86 4.25 1.30
CA LEU A 9 -16.22 3.33 2.23
C LEU A 9 -14.69 3.41 2.18
N ALA A 10 -14.10 3.67 1.00
CA ALA A 10 -12.64 3.74 0.92
C ALA A 10 -12.08 4.96 1.68
N PRO A 11 -12.56 6.20 1.48
CA PRO A 11 -12.11 7.33 2.28
C PRO A 11 -12.34 7.12 3.77
N LEU A 12 -13.48 6.54 4.17
CA LEU A 12 -13.75 6.23 5.57
C LEU A 12 -12.77 5.19 6.12
N GLY A 13 -12.47 4.13 5.38
CA GLY A 13 -11.48 3.13 5.77
C GLY A 13 -10.07 3.72 5.92
N PHE A 14 -9.67 4.60 5.01
CA PHE A 14 -8.41 5.34 5.12
C PHE A 14 -8.39 6.26 6.33
N LEU A 15 -9.45 7.01 6.55
CA LEU A 15 -9.57 7.89 7.72
C LEU A 15 -9.45 7.09 9.04
N LEU A 16 -10.18 5.97 9.15
CA LEU A 16 -10.08 5.07 10.30
C LEU A 16 -8.67 4.50 10.46
N THR A 17 -8.03 4.11 9.37
CA THR A 17 -6.64 3.63 9.39
C THR A 17 -5.72 4.68 10.04
N TYR A 18 -5.81 5.93 9.61
CA TYR A 18 -4.99 7.00 10.17
C TYR A 18 -5.36 7.31 11.63
N LEU A 19 -6.64 7.44 11.97
CA LEU A 19 -7.11 7.76 13.31
C LEU A 19 -6.77 6.66 14.32
N VAL A 20 -6.73 5.40 13.91
CA VAL A 20 -6.45 4.26 14.79
C VAL A 20 -4.97 3.88 14.75
N THR A 21 -4.40 3.70 13.56
CA THR A 21 -3.04 3.16 13.43
C THR A 21 -1.96 4.16 13.85
N TYR A 22 -2.12 5.44 13.54
CA TYR A 22 -1.10 6.43 13.88
C TYR A 22 -0.89 6.61 15.39
N PRO A 23 -1.94 6.79 16.21
CA PRO A 23 -1.77 6.81 17.66
C PRO A 23 -1.27 5.49 18.22
N LEU A 24 -1.80 4.36 17.74
CA LEU A 24 -1.41 3.04 18.21
C LEU A 24 0.02 2.67 17.84
N ALA A 25 0.56 3.16 16.74
CA ALA A 25 1.95 2.93 16.36
C ALA A 25 2.95 3.36 17.43
N LEU A 26 2.58 4.33 18.28
CA LEU A 26 3.38 4.74 19.44
C LEU A 26 3.37 3.71 20.58
N ILE A 27 2.46 2.77 20.60
CA ILE A 27 2.28 1.81 21.70
C ILE A 27 2.61 0.39 21.23
N LEU A 28 2.22 0.04 20.01
CA LEU A 28 2.34 -1.31 19.46
C LEU A 28 3.75 -1.92 19.58
N PRO A 29 4.87 -1.21 19.33
CA PRO A 29 6.20 -1.78 19.46
C PRO A 29 6.56 -2.27 20.87
N LEU A 30 5.85 -1.79 21.92
CA LEU A 30 6.03 -2.26 23.29
C LEU A 30 5.60 -3.72 23.49
N PHE A 31 4.71 -4.22 22.63
CA PHE A 31 4.21 -5.60 22.65
C PHE A 31 4.99 -6.53 21.70
N ALA A 32 6.04 -6.02 21.05
CA ALA A 32 6.79 -6.80 20.09
C ALA A 32 7.46 -8.02 20.74
N VAL A 33 7.31 -9.18 20.12
CA VAL A 33 7.96 -10.44 20.49
C VAL A 33 8.83 -10.93 19.34
N GLN A 34 9.97 -11.57 19.66
CA GLN A 34 10.83 -12.18 18.64
C GLN A 34 10.21 -13.49 18.18
N LYS A 35 9.89 -13.57 16.88
CA LYS A 35 9.25 -14.75 16.30
C LYS A 35 9.55 -14.87 14.80
N GLU A 36 9.41 -16.06 14.26
CA GLU A 36 9.31 -16.25 12.81
C GLU A 36 8.07 -15.58 12.25
N TRP A 37 8.24 -14.83 11.17
CA TRP A 37 7.18 -14.19 10.41
C TRP A 37 7.29 -14.57 8.94
N TRP A 38 6.16 -14.95 8.34
CA TRP A 38 6.06 -15.17 6.91
C TRP A 38 5.92 -13.84 6.21
N CYS A 39 6.94 -13.46 5.46
CA CYS A 39 7.02 -12.22 4.72
C CYS A 39 6.64 -12.42 3.26
N ASP A 40 6.29 -11.31 2.61
CA ASP A 40 6.03 -11.27 1.16
C ASP A 40 5.02 -12.32 0.69
N ASN A 41 3.89 -12.45 1.41
CA ASN A 41 2.87 -13.46 1.15
C ASN A 41 3.42 -14.90 1.12
N HIS A 42 4.23 -15.23 2.10
CA HIS A 42 4.83 -16.55 2.30
C HIS A 42 5.98 -16.90 1.32
N SER A 43 6.61 -15.92 0.69
CA SER A 43 7.77 -16.17 -0.16
C SER A 43 9.06 -16.42 0.64
N TYR A 44 9.19 -15.87 1.83
CA TYR A 44 10.31 -16.15 2.74
C TYR A 44 9.92 -15.98 4.22
N ARG A 45 10.74 -16.54 5.11
CA ARG A 45 10.62 -16.39 6.56
C ARG A 45 11.69 -15.43 7.09
N ALA A 46 11.30 -14.53 7.96
CA ALA A 46 12.20 -13.69 8.72
C ALA A 46 12.03 -13.94 10.23
N VAL A 47 13.11 -13.96 10.98
CA VAL A 47 13.07 -13.94 12.44
C VAL A 47 13.28 -12.50 12.89
N GLY A 48 12.32 -11.97 13.64
CA GLY A 48 12.40 -10.59 14.09
C GLY A 48 11.25 -10.18 15.00
N PRO A 49 11.18 -8.91 15.37
CA PRO A 49 10.12 -8.39 16.20
C PRO A 49 8.79 -8.39 15.41
N VAL A 50 7.78 -9.05 15.96
CA VAL A 50 6.42 -9.08 15.44
C VAL A 50 5.43 -8.81 16.56
N LEU A 51 4.23 -8.40 16.21
CA LEU A 51 3.15 -8.26 17.19
C LEU A 51 2.59 -9.64 17.58
N PRO A 52 2.11 -9.82 18.81
CA PRO A 52 1.42 -11.04 19.20
C PRO A 52 0.15 -11.25 18.36
N VAL A 53 -0.33 -12.49 18.31
CA VAL A 53 -1.44 -12.90 17.41
C VAL A 53 -2.68 -12.00 17.50
N TRP A 54 -3.04 -11.56 18.68
CA TRP A 54 -4.20 -10.68 18.91
C TRP A 54 -3.99 -9.24 18.41
N LEU A 55 -2.74 -8.84 18.08
CA LEU A 55 -2.39 -7.58 17.44
C LEU A 55 -1.94 -7.73 15.98
N ASN A 56 -1.97 -8.94 15.40
CA ASN A 56 -1.56 -9.18 14.03
C ASN A 56 -2.32 -8.32 13.00
N TRP A 57 -3.48 -7.83 13.37
CA TRP A 57 -4.24 -6.86 12.60
C TRP A 57 -3.43 -5.63 12.17
N PHE A 58 -2.44 -5.25 12.98
CA PHE A 58 -1.57 -4.09 12.73
C PHE A 58 -0.23 -4.44 12.10
N MET A 59 0.05 -5.72 11.84
CA MET A 59 1.26 -6.14 11.12
C MET A 59 1.12 -5.87 9.63
N THR A 60 2.26 -5.59 9.00
CA THR A 60 2.36 -5.63 7.53
C THR A 60 2.57 -7.08 7.08
N PRO A 61 2.04 -7.50 5.93
CA PRO A 61 2.25 -8.86 5.44
C PRO A 61 3.69 -9.11 4.97
N ASP A 62 4.44 -8.05 4.71
CA ASP A 62 5.67 -8.09 3.94
C ASP A 62 6.91 -8.27 4.80
N ASN A 63 6.89 -7.73 6.04
CA ASN A 63 8.09 -7.65 6.88
C ASN A 63 7.75 -7.73 8.38
N THR A 64 8.77 -7.96 9.20
CA THR A 64 8.71 -7.76 10.64
C THR A 64 8.60 -6.26 10.97
N LEU A 65 8.50 -5.91 12.24
CA LEU A 65 8.44 -4.50 12.67
C LEU A 65 9.74 -3.71 12.43
N ASP A 66 10.85 -4.38 12.13
CA ASP A 66 12.08 -3.70 11.73
C ASP A 66 12.00 -3.18 10.28
N GLY A 67 11.07 -3.71 9.50
CA GLY A 67 10.85 -3.27 8.14
C GLY A 67 11.74 -3.97 7.09
N ASP A 68 11.81 -3.37 5.90
CA ASP A 68 12.70 -3.80 4.83
C ASP A 68 14.15 -3.36 5.06
N ALA A 69 15.09 -3.92 4.30
CA ALA A 69 16.53 -3.59 4.40
C ALA A 69 16.79 -2.07 4.32
N GLY A 70 16.07 -1.36 3.45
CA GLY A 70 16.23 0.09 3.33
C GLY A 70 15.65 0.85 4.53
N ALA A 71 14.64 0.33 5.22
CA ALA A 71 14.13 0.91 6.47
C ALA A 71 15.16 0.72 7.61
N ILE A 72 15.72 -0.48 7.70
CA ILE A 72 16.75 -0.82 8.68
C ILE A 72 18.00 0.06 8.48
N GLU A 73 18.45 0.22 7.25
CA GLU A 73 19.59 1.06 6.92
C GLU A 73 19.38 2.53 7.32
N ARG A 74 18.19 3.08 7.08
CA ARG A 74 17.88 4.49 7.40
C ARG A 74 17.59 4.75 8.87
N ASN A 75 16.90 3.84 9.55
CA ASN A 75 16.29 4.10 10.85
C ASN A 75 16.82 3.17 11.95
N GLY A 76 17.62 2.13 11.59
CA GLY A 76 18.02 1.07 12.53
C GLY A 76 16.85 0.15 12.90
N THR A 77 16.98 -0.55 14.04
CA THR A 77 16.00 -1.53 14.56
C THR A 77 15.45 -1.15 15.94
N GLY A 78 15.66 0.09 16.37
CA GLY A 78 15.18 0.60 17.64
C GLY A 78 13.66 0.78 17.73
N TYR A 79 13.19 1.20 18.89
CA TYR A 79 11.78 1.48 19.12
C TYR A 79 11.19 2.46 18.10
N TRP A 80 11.85 3.59 17.90
CA TRP A 80 11.38 4.62 16.96
C TRP A 80 11.40 4.15 15.51
N ALA A 81 12.34 3.28 15.13
CA ALA A 81 12.34 2.68 13.79
C ALA A 81 11.06 1.87 13.56
N LYS A 82 10.59 1.10 14.54
CA LYS A 82 9.34 0.34 14.49
C LYS A 82 8.10 1.26 14.42
N VAL A 83 8.10 2.35 15.18
CA VAL A 83 7.04 3.37 15.08
C VAL A 83 6.98 3.97 13.67
N LEU A 84 8.13 4.37 13.13
CA LEU A 84 8.21 4.93 11.78
C LEU A 84 7.79 3.93 10.70
N TRP A 85 8.12 2.65 10.91
CA TRP A 85 7.68 1.57 10.01
C TRP A 85 6.16 1.42 10.00
N LEU A 86 5.52 1.40 11.17
CA LEU A 86 4.07 1.33 11.32
C LEU A 86 3.37 2.58 10.77
N TRP A 87 3.95 3.75 10.88
CA TRP A 87 3.42 4.98 10.28
C TRP A 87 3.52 4.98 8.77
N ARG A 88 4.63 4.46 8.22
CA ARG A 88 4.79 4.31 6.77
C ARG A 88 3.84 3.28 6.18
N ASN A 89 3.57 2.22 6.94
CA ASN A 89 2.76 1.08 6.53
C ASN A 89 1.59 0.88 7.49
N PRO A 90 0.60 1.77 7.47
CA PRO A 90 -0.55 1.66 8.35
C PRO A 90 -1.32 0.36 8.08
N ALA A 91 -1.97 -0.17 9.11
CA ALA A 91 -2.62 -1.48 9.11
C ALA A 91 -3.51 -1.71 7.87
N TYR A 92 -3.27 -2.79 7.17
CA TYR A 92 -4.03 -3.20 5.97
C TYR A 92 -5.44 -3.69 6.28
N SER A 93 -5.75 -4.00 7.53
CA SER A 93 -7.00 -4.66 7.93
C SER A 93 -8.24 -3.79 7.81
N PHE A 94 -8.07 -2.47 7.74
CA PHE A 94 -9.18 -1.53 7.47
C PHE A 94 -9.39 -1.27 5.97
N ALA A 95 -8.58 -1.87 5.10
CA ALA A 95 -8.70 -1.66 3.67
C ALA A 95 -9.92 -2.39 3.11
N LEU A 96 -10.71 -1.69 2.31
CA LEU A 96 -11.75 -2.31 1.52
C LEU A 96 -11.11 -3.25 0.48
N ARG A 97 -11.58 -4.49 0.40
CA ARG A 97 -11.04 -5.52 -0.50
C ARG A 97 -12.13 -6.09 -1.38
N TYR A 98 -11.78 -6.37 -2.63
CA TYR A 98 -12.60 -7.14 -3.55
C TYR A 98 -12.01 -8.54 -3.68
N LEU A 99 -12.83 -9.55 -3.43
CA LEU A 99 -12.35 -10.94 -3.29
C LEU A 99 -12.37 -11.75 -4.59
N ASN A 100 -13.11 -11.28 -5.61
CA ASN A 100 -13.20 -11.99 -6.87
C ASN A 100 -12.14 -11.49 -7.86
N ALA A 101 -11.65 -12.39 -8.73
CA ALA A 101 -10.74 -12.00 -9.81
C ALA A 101 -11.42 -11.00 -10.77
N PRO A 102 -10.80 -9.86 -11.08
CA PRO A 102 -11.30 -8.95 -12.09
C PRO A 102 -11.24 -9.58 -13.49
N TYR A 103 -12.22 -9.30 -14.31
CA TYR A 103 -12.27 -9.74 -15.71
C TYR A 103 -12.77 -8.59 -16.61
N ASN A 104 -12.74 -8.78 -17.94
CA ASN A 104 -13.07 -7.75 -18.92
C ASN A 104 -12.26 -6.47 -18.71
N VAL A 105 -10.93 -6.61 -18.69
CA VAL A 105 -10.01 -5.50 -18.43
C VAL A 105 -9.98 -4.54 -19.62
N VAL A 106 -10.27 -3.28 -19.36
CA VAL A 106 -10.21 -2.18 -20.34
C VAL A 106 -9.26 -1.12 -19.82
N VAL A 107 -8.29 -0.74 -20.64
CA VAL A 107 -7.28 0.28 -20.33
C VAL A 107 -7.51 1.53 -21.15
N THR A 108 -7.38 2.67 -20.51
CA THR A 108 -7.40 3.98 -21.17
C THR A 108 -6.23 4.80 -20.59
N GLY A 109 -5.41 5.39 -21.45
CA GLY A 109 -4.18 6.05 -21.06
C GLY A 109 -2.99 5.09 -21.02
N ASP A 110 -1.96 5.40 -20.27
CA ASP A 110 -0.69 4.69 -20.25
C ASP A 110 -0.52 3.87 -18.96
N PRO A 111 -0.56 2.52 -19.00
CA PRO A 111 -0.43 1.68 -17.82
C PRO A 111 0.98 1.71 -17.19
N SER A 112 1.98 2.19 -17.93
CA SER A 112 3.36 2.30 -17.44
C SER A 112 3.59 3.50 -16.51
N ILE A 113 2.59 4.33 -16.26
CA ILE A 113 2.71 5.49 -15.36
C ILE A 113 3.04 5.06 -13.94
N LYS A 114 4.15 5.57 -13.42
CA LYS A 114 4.64 5.33 -12.05
C LYS A 114 5.05 6.64 -11.40
N ASP A 115 5.07 6.66 -10.09
CA ASP A 115 5.41 7.81 -9.26
C ASP A 115 6.82 7.76 -8.65
N ASN A 116 7.59 6.76 -8.99
CA ASN A 116 8.92 6.49 -8.45
C ASN A 116 9.91 6.13 -9.57
N ASP A 117 10.92 5.34 -9.30
CA ASP A 117 11.99 4.98 -10.24
C ASP A 117 11.44 4.69 -11.65
N ASN A 118 12.03 5.33 -12.64
CA ASN A 118 11.52 5.39 -14.02
C ASN A 118 10.14 6.03 -14.14
N ALA A 119 9.86 6.99 -13.28
CA ALA A 119 8.60 7.69 -13.25
C ALA A 119 8.30 8.37 -14.58
N LYS A 120 7.05 8.30 -14.97
CA LYS A 120 6.52 8.92 -16.18
C LYS A 120 5.29 9.73 -15.81
N ALA A 121 5.28 11.00 -16.21
CA ALA A 121 4.10 11.84 -16.04
C ALA A 121 3.00 11.43 -17.03
N GLY A 122 1.76 11.48 -16.60
CA GLY A 122 0.61 11.10 -17.39
C GLY A 122 -0.52 10.53 -16.55
N TRP A 123 -1.40 9.78 -17.16
CA TRP A 123 -2.52 9.14 -16.47
C TRP A 123 -2.86 7.78 -17.07
N CYS A 124 -3.49 6.96 -16.26
CA CYS A 124 -4.03 5.67 -16.66
C CYS A 124 -5.35 5.41 -15.92
N LEU A 125 -6.34 4.92 -16.65
CA LEU A 125 -7.58 4.39 -16.10
C LEU A 125 -7.72 2.93 -16.54
N VAL A 126 -7.73 2.03 -15.57
CA VAL A 126 -8.05 0.62 -15.78
C VAL A 126 -9.45 0.35 -15.23
N ARG A 127 -10.26 -0.36 -15.99
CA ARG A 127 -11.60 -0.82 -15.59
C ARG A 127 -11.69 -2.33 -15.77
N ALA A 128 -12.28 -3.02 -14.83
CA ALA A 128 -12.44 -4.47 -14.88
C ALA A 128 -13.64 -4.89 -14.02
N ASN A 129 -14.67 -5.49 -14.63
CA ASN A 129 -15.84 -6.03 -13.92
C ASN A 129 -16.46 -5.06 -12.88
N GLY A 130 -16.64 -3.79 -13.27
CA GLY A 130 -17.18 -2.76 -12.38
C GLY A 130 -16.18 -2.18 -11.38
N LEU A 131 -14.99 -2.73 -11.28
CA LEU A 131 -13.86 -2.11 -10.59
C LEU A 131 -13.20 -1.07 -11.48
N PHE A 132 -12.49 -0.14 -10.88
CA PHE A 132 -11.66 0.81 -11.58
C PHE A 132 -10.40 1.13 -10.78
N GLN A 133 -9.36 1.54 -11.48
CA GLN A 133 -8.21 2.24 -10.90
C GLN A 133 -7.84 3.41 -11.79
N PHE A 134 -7.80 4.59 -11.21
CA PHE A 134 -7.32 5.80 -11.86
C PHE A 134 -6.00 6.21 -11.22
N ARG A 135 -4.97 6.37 -12.02
CA ARG A 135 -3.67 6.89 -11.62
C ARG A 135 -3.33 8.11 -12.45
N TRP A 136 -2.86 9.15 -11.79
CA TRP A 136 -2.38 10.35 -12.43
C TRP A 136 -1.12 10.85 -11.75
N VAL A 137 -0.13 11.18 -12.57
CA VAL A 137 1.18 11.68 -12.15
C VAL A 137 1.47 12.95 -12.92
N LYS A 138 1.75 14.02 -12.21
CA LYS A 138 2.20 15.28 -12.79
C LYS A 138 3.54 15.66 -12.18
N GLN A 139 4.58 15.76 -13.00
CA GLN A 139 5.87 16.25 -12.54
C GLN A 139 5.72 17.68 -12.01
N THR A 140 6.24 17.94 -10.82
CA THR A 140 6.21 19.24 -10.14
C THR A 140 7.59 19.82 -9.89
N GLY A 141 8.64 19.04 -10.15
CA GLY A 141 10.04 19.42 -10.04
C GLY A 141 10.96 18.33 -10.57
N PRO A 142 12.28 18.53 -10.55
CA PRO A 142 13.23 17.55 -11.07
C PRO A 142 13.10 16.15 -10.46
N THR A 143 12.78 16.09 -9.16
CA THR A 143 12.66 14.85 -8.39
C THR A 143 11.33 14.74 -7.63
N THR A 144 10.32 15.53 -8.02
CA THR A 144 9.03 15.55 -7.34
C THR A 144 7.86 15.50 -8.31
N CYS A 145 6.77 14.87 -7.88
CA CYS A 145 5.51 14.84 -8.63
C CYS A 145 4.30 15.03 -7.71
N ALA A 146 3.19 15.48 -8.28
CA ALA A 146 1.88 15.22 -7.72
C ALA A 146 1.43 13.83 -8.15
N TYR A 147 0.86 13.07 -7.21
CA TYR A 147 0.44 11.68 -7.43
C TYR A 147 -0.94 11.43 -6.89
N TRP A 148 -1.82 10.98 -7.75
CA TRP A 148 -3.17 10.55 -7.40
C TRP A 148 -3.36 9.10 -7.81
N ASN A 149 -3.94 8.30 -6.93
CA ASN A 149 -4.26 6.91 -7.20
C ASN A 149 -5.54 6.52 -6.45
N PHE A 150 -6.59 6.28 -7.21
CA PHE A 150 -7.93 6.00 -6.71
C PHE A 150 -8.47 4.71 -7.32
N GLY A 151 -9.30 3.99 -6.59
CA GLY A 151 -9.95 2.77 -7.04
C GLY A 151 -9.39 1.52 -6.38
N TRP A 152 -9.47 0.39 -7.06
CA TRP A 152 -8.88 -0.88 -6.62
C TRP A 152 -7.54 -1.08 -7.30
N ASN A 153 -6.58 -1.64 -6.61
CA ASN A 153 -5.22 -1.83 -7.14
C ASN A 153 -5.19 -2.92 -8.24
N ILE A 154 -5.69 -2.59 -9.43
CA ILE A 154 -5.86 -3.49 -10.58
C ILE A 154 -4.95 -3.15 -11.78
N ILE A 155 -4.16 -2.09 -11.73
CA ILE A 155 -3.19 -1.76 -12.81
C ILE A 155 -2.20 -2.90 -13.04
N GLY A 156 -1.87 -3.68 -12.02
CA GLY A 156 -1.05 -4.87 -12.14
C GLY A 156 -1.58 -5.94 -13.11
N LEU A 157 -2.88 -5.90 -13.47
CA LEU A 157 -3.44 -6.79 -14.50
C LEU A 157 -2.94 -6.47 -15.92
N VAL A 158 -2.43 -5.27 -16.13
CA VAL A 158 -2.02 -4.76 -17.45
C VAL A 158 -0.57 -4.30 -17.49
N ASP A 159 0.10 -4.22 -16.36
CA ASP A 159 1.52 -3.96 -16.27
C ASP A 159 2.28 -5.30 -16.40
N PRO A 160 3.04 -5.51 -17.49
CA PRO A 160 3.76 -6.77 -17.73
C PRO A 160 4.86 -7.03 -16.70
N ASN A 161 5.26 -6.03 -15.92
CA ASN A 161 6.29 -6.14 -14.89
C ASN A 161 5.72 -6.46 -13.50
N VAL A 162 4.41 -6.51 -13.36
CA VAL A 162 3.74 -6.80 -12.10
C VAL A 162 3.04 -8.15 -12.20
N ASN A 163 3.43 -9.07 -11.35
CA ASN A 163 2.68 -10.31 -11.21
C ASN A 163 1.40 -10.02 -10.39
N PRO A 164 0.21 -10.02 -11.00
CA PRO A 164 -1.02 -9.72 -10.27
C PRO A 164 -1.25 -10.80 -9.22
N LYS A 165 -1.39 -10.40 -7.98
CA LYS A 165 -1.79 -11.32 -6.89
C LYS A 165 -3.29 -11.57 -7.01
N PRO A 166 -3.73 -12.79 -7.32
CA PRO A 166 -5.10 -13.05 -7.73
C PRO A 166 -6.14 -12.97 -6.60
N ASP A 167 -5.72 -12.93 -5.34
CA ASP A 167 -6.63 -13.28 -4.25
C ASP A 167 -7.34 -12.09 -3.58
N THR A 168 -6.77 -10.90 -3.61
CA THR A 168 -7.40 -9.75 -2.96
C THR A 168 -7.04 -8.42 -3.62
N TRP A 169 -7.99 -7.78 -4.23
CA TRP A 169 -7.83 -6.45 -4.80
C TRP A 169 -8.19 -5.39 -3.76
N GLN A 170 -7.19 -4.70 -3.27
CA GLN A 170 -7.35 -3.70 -2.22
C GLN A 170 -7.73 -2.35 -2.81
N ALA A 171 -8.70 -1.68 -2.19
CA ALA A 171 -8.98 -0.29 -2.51
C ALA A 171 -7.77 0.58 -2.19
N THR A 172 -7.46 1.49 -3.10
CA THR A 172 -6.41 2.49 -2.94
C THR A 172 -7.02 3.89 -2.98
N PHE A 173 -6.55 4.76 -2.12
CA PHE A 173 -6.97 6.15 -2.04
C PHE A 173 -5.76 7.00 -1.69
N VAL A 174 -5.06 7.47 -2.71
CA VAL A 174 -3.86 8.29 -2.54
C VAL A 174 -4.08 9.64 -3.20
N PHE A 175 -3.90 10.67 -2.40
CA PHE A 175 -3.85 12.05 -2.84
C PHE A 175 -2.58 12.69 -2.29
N SER A 176 -1.57 12.80 -3.10
CA SER A 176 -0.29 13.41 -2.72
C SER A 176 0.02 14.59 -3.65
N PRO A 177 -0.10 15.83 -3.18
CA PRO A 177 0.22 17.00 -4.00
C PRO A 177 1.72 17.11 -4.30
N ARG A 178 2.55 16.50 -3.45
CA ARG A 178 4.00 16.45 -3.65
C ARG A 178 4.57 15.15 -3.10
N ARG A 179 5.13 14.34 -3.99
CA ARG A 179 5.85 13.11 -3.68
C ARG A 179 7.29 13.23 -4.17
N SER A 180 8.25 12.84 -3.34
CA SER A 180 9.66 12.76 -3.69
C SER A 180 10.00 11.42 -4.35
N GLY A 181 11.15 11.38 -5.06
CA GLY A 181 11.63 10.17 -5.72
C GLY A 181 11.17 10.01 -7.17
N PHE A 182 10.53 11.00 -7.76
CA PHE A 182 10.27 11.06 -9.19
C PHE A 182 11.59 11.19 -9.94
N ARG A 183 11.87 10.30 -10.92
CA ARG A 183 13.10 10.24 -11.69
C ARG A 183 12.81 9.90 -13.15
#